data_353562b0f8af542b56cf36388c593c83
#
_entry.id   353562b0f8af542b56cf36388c593c83
#
_cell.length_a   1.000
_cell.length_b   1.000
_cell.length_c   1.000
_cell.angle_alpha   90.00
_cell.angle_beta   90.00
_cell.angle_gamma   90.00
#
_symmetry.space_group_name_H-M   'P 1'
#
loop_
_entity.id
_entity.type
_entity.pdbx_description
1 polymer ?
#
loop_
_entity_poly.entity_id
_entity_poly.type
_entity_poly.pdbx_seq_one_letter_code
_entity_poly.pdbx_strand_id
1 'polypeptide(L)'
;MSGFRSVGRNGLQSADFRIPFQNGDESSAISSPSSGFATYSGGDVARRGAGGRPEAKLRAAVLGATGIVGQRFVRRLASHPDFELVALAASGRSAGKRYRDACSWHLDGDAYAGFGDMIVQACSPEAFEADLVFSALDSEPAREIEPAFAASGSVVFSNASAFRMEEDVPLLIPELNSAHLGILERQRAERGWKGAIVTNPNCTTVVLASALAPLERAFGIEAVMMTSMQAISGAGYPGVSAMDISGNVIPYIRNEEPKVESEAGKILGCLRGLGVEARQEAAAFPLSATCTRVPVVEGHTLTVSVRLRGSPSVAQVEDAFRGFIPDTAGLGLHSAPERFLVLSDSPDRPQPKRDVEADGGMRITLGRVRPCPVMGIKFIALGHNTERGAAGASVLNAELAYAKEVLRWVR
;
A
#
# COMPACT_ATOMS: atom_id res chain seq x y z
N MET A 1 -62.92 -18.21 -31.59
CA MET A 1 -63.20 -17.16 -32.54
C MET A 1 -62.40 -15.95 -32.11
N SER A 2 -61.33 -15.75 -32.82
CA SER A 2 -60.86 -14.57 -33.57
C SER A 2 -60.52 -13.37 -32.68
N GLY A 3 -59.41 -12.75 -32.74
CA GLY A 3 -58.47 -12.58 -33.83
C GLY A 3 -57.22 -11.84 -33.34
N PHE A 4 -56.11 -12.31 -33.82
CA PHE A 4 -54.80 -11.65 -33.72
C PHE A 4 -54.75 -10.49 -34.71
N ARG A 5 -54.43 -9.28 -34.23
CA ARG A 5 -53.96 -8.16 -35.10
C ARG A 5 -52.46 -8.02 -34.96
N SER A 6 -51.78 -8.20 -36.09
CA SER A 6 -50.38 -7.88 -36.30
C SER A 6 -50.18 -6.34 -36.28
N VAL A 7 -49.17 -5.88 -35.53
CA VAL A 7 -48.68 -4.50 -35.62
C VAL A 7 -47.26 -4.55 -36.20
N GLY A 8 -47.12 -3.72 -37.25
CA GLY A 8 -46.01 -3.74 -38.18
C GLY A 8 -44.65 -3.31 -37.58
N ARG A 9 -43.59 -3.82 -38.21
CA ARG A 9 -42.21 -3.41 -38.08
C ARG A 9 -42.01 -2.01 -38.70
N ASN A 10 -41.68 -1.03 -37.88
CA ASN A 10 -41.06 0.21 -38.36
C ASN A 10 -39.57 0.12 -38.17
N GLY A 11 -38.84 0.27 -39.28
CA GLY A 11 -37.37 0.28 -39.31
C GLY A 11 -36.79 1.52 -38.62
N LEU A 12 -35.83 1.27 -37.78
CA LEU A 12 -34.93 2.31 -37.25
C LEU A 12 -33.74 2.43 -38.21
N GLN A 13 -33.64 3.57 -38.86
CA GLN A 13 -32.49 3.95 -39.66
C GLN A 13 -31.30 4.22 -38.75
N SER A 14 -30.15 3.60 -39.09
CA SER A 14 -28.86 3.85 -38.49
C SER A 14 -28.40 5.27 -38.81
N ALA A 15 -28.22 6.09 -37.81
CA ALA A 15 -27.53 7.38 -37.92
C ALA A 15 -26.02 7.14 -37.89
N ASP A 16 -25.36 7.33 -39.01
CA ASP A 16 -23.90 7.38 -39.14
C ASP A 16 -23.37 8.67 -38.47
N PHE A 17 -22.76 8.53 -37.31
CA PHE A 17 -21.96 9.58 -36.69
C PHE A 17 -20.52 9.49 -37.20
N ARG A 18 -20.16 10.25 -38.24
CA ARG A 18 -18.79 10.49 -38.66
C ARG A 18 -18.29 11.77 -37.99
N ILE A 19 -17.25 11.65 -37.16
CA ILE A 19 -16.47 12.78 -36.65
C ILE A 19 -15.39 13.09 -37.69
N PRO A 20 -15.23 14.31 -38.20
CA PRO A 20 -14.17 14.65 -39.15
C PRO A 20 -12.82 14.79 -38.39
N PHE A 21 -11.83 14.04 -38.83
CA PHE A 21 -10.42 14.29 -38.50
C PHE A 21 -9.90 15.45 -39.33
N GLN A 22 -9.49 16.55 -38.69
CA GLN A 22 -8.66 17.56 -39.35
C GLN A 22 -7.18 17.17 -39.16
N ASN A 23 -6.53 16.92 -40.28
CA ASN A 23 -5.07 16.84 -40.36
C ASN A 23 -4.51 18.27 -40.32
N GLY A 24 -3.75 18.59 -39.33
CA GLY A 24 -2.91 19.79 -39.27
C GLY A 24 -1.47 19.39 -39.07
N ASP A 25 -0.68 19.42 -40.16
CA ASP A 25 0.78 19.39 -40.10
C ASP A 25 1.26 20.74 -39.55
N GLU A 26 1.92 20.71 -38.40
CA GLU A 26 2.92 21.73 -38.05
C GLU A 26 4.02 21.09 -37.20
N SER A 27 5.17 20.87 -37.83
CA SER A 27 6.44 20.55 -37.21
C SER A 27 6.97 21.77 -36.46
N SER A 28 6.87 21.80 -35.16
CA SER A 28 7.69 22.67 -34.32
C SER A 28 8.41 21.82 -33.27
N ALA A 29 9.74 21.80 -33.39
CA ALA A 29 10.65 21.16 -32.44
C ALA A 29 10.47 21.81 -31.06
N ILE A 30 9.84 21.08 -30.14
CA ILE A 30 9.80 21.47 -28.73
C ILE A 30 10.98 20.75 -28.05
N SER A 31 11.98 21.54 -27.69
CA SER A 31 13.07 21.15 -26.82
C SER A 31 12.53 20.60 -25.51
N SER A 32 12.86 19.36 -25.19
CA SER A 32 12.57 18.70 -23.90
C SER A 32 13.24 19.48 -22.77
N PRO A 33 12.51 19.85 -21.71
CA PRO A 33 13.18 20.29 -20.50
C PRO A 33 13.84 19.08 -19.86
N SER A 34 15.17 19.09 -19.74
CA SER A 34 15.94 18.15 -18.93
C SER A 34 15.43 18.24 -17.49
N SER A 35 14.67 17.25 -17.07
CA SER A 35 14.32 17.05 -15.66
C SER A 35 15.62 16.71 -14.92
N GLY A 36 16.16 17.69 -14.21
CA GLY A 36 17.22 17.50 -13.24
C GLY A 36 16.71 16.63 -12.10
N PHE A 37 16.83 15.32 -12.24
CA PHE A 37 16.75 14.41 -11.12
C PHE A 37 17.99 14.70 -10.24
N ALA A 38 17.77 15.25 -9.04
CA ALA A 38 18.78 15.23 -8.00
C ALA A 38 18.99 13.75 -7.64
N THR A 39 19.99 13.13 -8.27
CA THR A 39 20.50 11.85 -7.82
C THR A 39 21.12 12.08 -6.46
N TYR A 40 20.50 11.53 -5.42
CA TYR A 40 21.21 11.29 -4.17
C TYR A 40 22.41 10.42 -4.53
N SER A 41 23.60 11.00 -4.57
CA SER A 41 24.84 10.25 -4.72
C SER A 41 24.91 9.32 -3.51
N GLY A 42 24.64 8.03 -3.74
CA GLY A 42 24.85 6.99 -2.76
C GLY A 42 26.31 7.04 -2.35
N GLY A 43 26.57 7.62 -1.18
CA GLY A 43 27.79 7.33 -0.47
C GLY A 43 27.86 5.81 -0.35
N ASP A 44 29.01 5.24 -0.64
CA ASP A 44 29.30 3.80 -0.54
C ASP A 44 28.65 3.22 0.71
N VAL A 45 27.61 2.41 0.53
CA VAL A 45 27.10 1.53 1.57
C VAL A 45 28.15 0.43 1.71
N ALA A 46 29.19 0.76 2.50
CA ALA A 46 30.16 -0.23 2.93
C ALA A 46 29.37 -1.39 3.55
N ARG A 47 29.47 -2.58 2.96
CA ARG A 47 29.04 -3.83 3.60
C ARG A 47 29.54 -3.81 5.03
N ARG A 48 28.64 -3.80 6.01
CA ARG A 48 29.02 -3.90 7.44
C ARG A 48 29.90 -5.13 7.58
N GLY A 49 31.19 -4.88 7.87
CA GLY A 49 32.20 -5.92 7.97
C GLY A 49 31.83 -6.90 9.08
N ALA A 50 32.03 -8.18 8.83
CA ALA A 50 32.00 -9.22 9.84
C ALA A 50 32.98 -8.87 10.95
N GLY A 51 32.48 -8.47 12.14
CA GLY A 51 33.32 -8.22 13.32
C GLY A 51 32.85 -7.16 14.33
N GLY A 52 31.71 -6.47 14.10
CA GLY A 52 31.16 -5.54 15.10
C GLY A 52 30.31 -6.29 16.16
N ARG A 53 30.36 -5.85 17.42
CA ARG A 53 29.36 -6.23 18.43
C ARG A 53 27.98 -6.05 17.84
N PRO A 54 27.02 -6.98 18.05
CA PRO A 54 25.66 -6.79 17.58
C PRO A 54 25.14 -5.48 18.15
N GLU A 55 24.82 -4.55 17.29
CA GLU A 55 24.13 -3.32 17.66
C GLU A 55 22.81 -3.72 18.33
N ALA A 56 22.44 -3.13 19.46
CA ALA A 56 21.21 -3.46 20.15
C ALA A 56 20.02 -3.26 19.19
N LYS A 57 19.14 -4.26 19.12
CA LYS A 57 17.92 -4.19 18.31
C LYS A 57 17.08 -2.97 18.72
N LEU A 58 16.38 -2.36 17.76
CA LEU A 58 15.40 -1.32 18.07
C LEU A 58 14.18 -1.95 18.77
N ARG A 59 13.72 -1.29 19.84
CA ARG A 59 12.57 -1.72 20.64
C ARG A 59 11.28 -1.43 19.89
N ALA A 60 10.51 -2.47 19.58
CA ALA A 60 9.27 -2.37 18.79
C ALA A 60 8.05 -2.68 19.66
N ALA A 61 6.99 -1.91 19.49
CA ALA A 61 5.69 -2.14 20.11
C ALA A 61 4.58 -2.24 19.08
N VAL A 62 3.50 -2.96 19.41
CA VAL A 62 2.32 -3.11 18.56
C VAL A 62 1.09 -2.55 19.27
N LEU A 63 0.47 -1.52 18.68
CA LEU A 63 -0.84 -1.01 19.10
C LEU A 63 -1.96 -1.73 18.34
N GLY A 64 -3.04 -2.09 19.03
CA GLY A 64 -4.11 -2.91 18.48
C GLY A 64 -3.69 -4.38 18.28
N ALA A 65 -2.77 -4.88 19.12
CA ALA A 65 -2.14 -6.19 19.00
C ALA A 65 -3.11 -7.39 18.96
N THR A 66 -4.31 -7.24 19.51
CA THR A 66 -5.34 -8.30 19.53
C THR A 66 -6.17 -8.43 18.26
N GLY A 67 -6.13 -7.42 17.37
CA GLY A 67 -6.81 -7.43 16.07
C GLY A 67 -6.05 -8.24 15.02
N ILE A 68 -6.69 -8.58 13.89
CA ILE A 68 -6.10 -9.42 12.84
C ILE A 68 -4.80 -8.83 12.25
N VAL A 69 -4.74 -7.53 12.01
CA VAL A 69 -3.51 -6.85 11.53
C VAL A 69 -2.47 -6.78 12.63
N GLY A 70 -2.89 -6.54 13.89
CA GLY A 70 -2.01 -6.56 15.05
C GLY A 70 -1.34 -7.92 15.24
N GLN A 71 -2.08 -9.03 15.10
CA GLN A 71 -1.53 -10.39 15.15
C GLN A 71 -0.48 -10.64 14.07
N ARG A 72 -0.68 -10.11 12.85
CA ARG A 72 0.33 -10.20 11.77
C ARG A 72 1.60 -9.41 12.12
N PHE A 73 1.49 -8.23 12.73
CA PHE A 73 2.64 -7.51 13.26
C PHE A 73 3.39 -8.32 14.30
N VAL A 74 2.67 -8.86 15.30
CA VAL A 74 3.27 -9.69 16.37
C VAL A 74 4.03 -10.87 15.76
N ARG A 75 3.44 -11.59 14.82
CA ARG A 75 4.08 -12.72 14.14
C ARG A 75 5.35 -12.31 13.40
N ARG A 76 5.35 -11.17 12.69
CA ARG A 76 6.51 -10.69 11.94
C ARG A 76 7.63 -10.18 12.85
N LEU A 77 7.28 -9.53 13.95
CA LEU A 77 8.25 -8.96 14.88
C LEU A 77 8.84 -9.97 15.84
N ALA A 78 8.14 -11.08 16.14
CA ALA A 78 8.59 -12.10 17.11
C ALA A 78 9.99 -12.67 16.81
N SER A 79 10.39 -12.72 15.55
CA SER A 79 11.70 -13.22 15.12
C SER A 79 12.47 -12.25 14.23
N HIS A 80 12.13 -10.96 14.28
CA HIS A 80 12.77 -9.97 13.41
C HIS A 80 14.26 -9.80 13.73
N PRO A 81 15.15 -9.74 12.73
CA PRO A 81 16.60 -9.65 12.97
C PRO A 81 17.02 -8.33 13.64
N ASP A 82 16.41 -7.20 13.28
CA ASP A 82 16.81 -5.85 13.70
C ASP A 82 15.88 -5.22 14.74
N PHE A 83 14.69 -5.79 14.97
CA PHE A 83 13.68 -5.26 15.88
C PHE A 83 13.38 -6.25 17.01
N GLU A 84 13.22 -5.76 18.23
CA GLU A 84 12.85 -6.55 19.42
C GLU A 84 11.41 -6.19 19.83
N LEU A 85 10.50 -7.16 19.83
CA LEU A 85 9.13 -6.97 20.30
C LEU A 85 9.12 -6.83 21.83
N VAL A 86 8.92 -5.60 22.32
CA VAL A 86 8.98 -5.28 23.76
C VAL A 86 7.60 -5.04 24.38
N ALA A 87 6.61 -4.64 23.60
CA ALA A 87 5.27 -4.36 24.14
C ALA A 87 4.16 -4.72 23.13
N LEU A 88 3.07 -5.26 23.69
CA LEU A 88 1.80 -5.48 23.03
C LEU A 88 0.75 -4.61 23.70
N ALA A 89 0.10 -3.71 22.96
CA ALA A 89 -0.90 -2.82 23.53
C ALA A 89 -2.24 -2.97 22.80
N ALA A 90 -3.32 -2.81 23.55
CA ALA A 90 -4.68 -2.88 23.04
C ALA A 90 -5.64 -2.04 23.87
N SER A 91 -6.95 -2.08 23.54
CA SER A 91 -7.99 -1.36 24.28
C SER A 91 -8.03 -1.74 25.76
N GLY A 92 -8.62 -0.88 26.59
CA GLY A 92 -8.76 -1.11 28.04
C GLY A 92 -9.43 -2.44 28.43
N ARG A 93 -10.19 -3.08 27.54
CA ARG A 93 -10.77 -4.42 27.77
C ARG A 93 -9.72 -5.54 27.81
N SER A 94 -8.60 -5.33 27.14
CA SER A 94 -7.50 -6.29 27.01
C SER A 94 -6.30 -5.95 27.90
N ALA A 95 -6.10 -4.68 28.22
CA ALA A 95 -4.99 -4.22 29.06
C ALA A 95 -4.99 -4.89 30.42
N GLY A 96 -3.77 -5.25 30.90
CA GLY A 96 -3.54 -5.96 32.17
C GLY A 96 -3.68 -7.49 32.09
N LYS A 97 -4.14 -8.06 30.98
CA LYS A 97 -4.27 -9.52 30.78
C LYS A 97 -3.04 -10.06 30.05
N ARG A 98 -2.73 -11.34 30.21
CA ARG A 98 -1.78 -11.99 29.32
C ARG A 98 -2.31 -12.00 27.89
N TYR A 99 -1.43 -11.89 26.92
CA TYR A 99 -1.84 -11.79 25.50
C TYR A 99 -2.69 -12.99 25.07
N ARG A 100 -2.32 -14.21 25.48
CA ARG A 100 -3.11 -15.44 25.20
C ARG A 100 -4.52 -15.44 25.81
N ASP A 101 -4.73 -14.70 26.89
CA ASP A 101 -6.03 -14.59 27.56
C ASP A 101 -6.87 -13.42 26.97
N ALA A 102 -6.21 -12.46 26.32
CA ALA A 102 -6.83 -11.26 25.74
C ALA A 102 -7.12 -11.37 24.24
N CYS A 103 -6.45 -12.28 23.55
CA CYS A 103 -6.46 -12.38 22.08
C CYS A 103 -6.93 -13.77 21.64
N SER A 104 -7.94 -13.82 20.79
CA SER A 104 -8.24 -15.02 19.99
C SER A 104 -7.33 -15.03 18.78
N TRP A 105 -6.42 -16.00 18.69
CA TRP A 105 -5.48 -16.09 17.57
C TRP A 105 -6.18 -16.60 16.31
N HIS A 106 -6.04 -15.87 15.22
CA HIS A 106 -6.74 -16.15 13.94
C HIS A 106 -5.78 -16.50 12.79
N LEU A 107 -4.49 -16.47 13.01
CA LEU A 107 -3.50 -16.78 11.99
C LEU A 107 -3.08 -18.25 12.07
N ASP A 108 -2.68 -18.83 10.94
CA ASP A 108 -2.12 -20.17 10.89
C ASP A 108 -0.77 -20.26 11.62
N GLY A 109 -0.43 -21.46 12.08
CA GLY A 109 0.83 -21.75 12.75
C GLY A 109 0.72 -21.80 14.28
N ASP A 110 1.87 -21.79 14.95
CA ASP A 110 1.94 -21.85 16.42
C ASP A 110 1.45 -20.54 17.04
N ALA A 111 0.28 -20.61 17.67
CA ALA A 111 -0.30 -19.48 18.36
C ALA A 111 0.53 -19.13 19.59
N TYR A 112 0.83 -17.86 19.75
CA TYR A 112 1.47 -17.28 20.93
C TYR A 112 2.94 -17.69 21.18
N ALA A 113 3.64 -18.30 20.21
CA ALA A 113 5.03 -18.71 20.38
C ALA A 113 5.94 -17.53 20.82
N GLY A 114 6.46 -17.60 22.03
CA GLY A 114 7.38 -16.61 22.60
C GLY A 114 6.76 -15.33 23.15
N PHE A 115 5.47 -15.03 22.89
CA PHE A 115 4.82 -13.78 23.29
C PHE A 115 3.48 -13.95 24.03
N GLY A 116 2.96 -15.16 24.15
CA GLY A 116 1.64 -15.44 24.75
C GLY A 116 1.50 -15.01 26.21
N ASP A 117 2.59 -14.99 26.98
CA ASP A 117 2.61 -14.58 28.38
C ASP A 117 2.91 -13.09 28.61
N MET A 118 3.20 -12.32 27.53
CA MET A 118 3.36 -10.88 27.64
C MET A 118 2.06 -10.23 28.14
N ILE A 119 2.20 -9.30 29.07
CA ILE A 119 1.05 -8.53 29.57
C ILE A 119 0.69 -7.46 28.55
N VAL A 120 -0.54 -7.44 28.11
CA VAL A 120 -1.07 -6.41 27.20
C VAL A 120 -1.11 -5.08 27.95
N GLN A 121 -0.48 -4.07 27.37
CA GLN A 121 -0.39 -2.71 27.90
C GLN A 121 -1.55 -1.84 27.40
N ALA A 122 -1.75 -0.68 28.03
CA ALA A 122 -2.58 0.39 27.49
C ALA A 122 -1.88 1.02 26.26
N CYS A 123 -2.65 1.55 25.32
CA CYS A 123 -2.11 2.28 24.16
C CYS A 123 -1.72 3.71 24.55
N SER A 124 -0.68 3.85 25.35
CA SER A 124 -0.21 5.13 25.90
C SER A 124 1.30 5.12 26.06
N PRO A 125 2.02 6.21 25.74
CA PRO A 125 3.47 6.29 25.89
C PRO A 125 3.94 6.23 27.36
N GLU A 126 3.06 6.47 28.34
CA GLU A 126 3.36 6.30 29.74
C GLU A 126 3.38 4.83 30.19
N ALA A 127 2.75 3.93 29.43
CA ALA A 127 2.66 2.52 29.78
C ALA A 127 3.92 1.72 29.42
N PHE A 128 4.67 2.14 28.40
CA PHE A 128 5.90 1.49 27.93
C PHE A 128 6.72 2.42 27.06
N GLU A 129 7.99 2.13 26.92
CA GLU A 129 8.91 2.80 25.99
C GLU A 129 9.20 1.92 24.78
N ALA A 130 9.18 2.48 23.58
CA ALA A 130 9.57 1.85 22.34
C ALA A 130 10.16 2.83 21.35
N ASP A 131 11.14 2.38 20.57
CA ASP A 131 11.74 3.15 19.49
C ASP A 131 10.78 3.22 18.29
N LEU A 132 10.17 2.08 17.97
CA LEU A 132 9.24 1.86 16.87
C LEU A 132 7.87 1.45 17.40
N VAL A 133 6.82 2.05 16.87
CA VAL A 133 5.44 1.71 17.22
C VAL A 133 4.68 1.34 15.94
N PHE A 134 4.26 0.07 15.85
CA PHE A 134 3.43 -0.41 14.74
C PHE A 134 1.96 -0.31 15.13
N SER A 135 1.24 0.60 14.45
CA SER A 135 -0.15 0.87 14.79
C SER A 135 -1.14 0.16 13.87
N ALA A 136 -1.97 -0.68 14.47
CA ALA A 136 -3.15 -1.32 13.88
C ALA A 136 -4.45 -0.80 14.52
N LEU A 137 -4.46 0.46 14.89
CA LEU A 137 -5.62 1.13 15.46
C LEU A 137 -6.61 1.56 14.37
N ASP A 138 -7.88 1.69 14.74
CA ASP A 138 -8.87 2.40 13.93
C ASP A 138 -8.52 3.89 13.85
N SER A 139 -9.00 4.57 12.80
CA SER A 139 -8.61 5.95 12.51
C SER A 139 -8.99 6.96 13.61
N GLU A 140 -10.07 6.74 14.34
CA GLU A 140 -10.51 7.67 15.39
C GLU A 140 -9.56 7.64 16.61
N PRO A 141 -9.29 6.49 17.27
CA PRO A 141 -8.30 6.45 18.34
C PRO A 141 -6.87 6.78 17.88
N ALA A 142 -6.51 6.49 16.63
CA ALA A 142 -5.20 6.81 16.08
C ALA A 142 -4.91 8.33 16.11
N ARG A 143 -5.94 9.18 15.91
CA ARG A 143 -5.77 10.65 15.90
C ARG A 143 -5.23 11.21 17.21
N GLU A 144 -5.49 10.58 18.32
CA GLU A 144 -5.02 11.00 19.64
C GLU A 144 -3.75 10.24 20.06
N ILE A 145 -3.76 8.93 19.88
CA ILE A 145 -2.73 8.02 20.41
C ILE A 145 -1.42 8.14 19.63
N GLU A 146 -1.46 8.13 18.29
CA GLU A 146 -0.26 8.14 17.46
C GLU A 146 0.59 9.42 17.63
N PRO A 147 -0.01 10.63 17.67
CA PRO A 147 0.74 11.85 17.98
C PRO A 147 1.39 11.87 19.36
N ALA A 148 0.76 11.24 20.38
CA ALA A 148 1.33 11.14 21.70
C ALA A 148 2.64 10.32 21.70
N PHE A 149 2.67 9.20 20.98
CA PHE A 149 3.88 8.39 20.77
C PHE A 149 4.94 9.14 19.97
N ALA A 150 4.55 9.85 18.89
CA ALA A 150 5.49 10.65 18.11
C ALA A 150 6.08 11.80 18.94
N ALA A 151 5.29 12.46 19.78
CA ALA A 151 5.77 13.50 20.68
C ALA A 151 6.75 12.97 21.73
N SER A 152 6.51 11.76 22.26
CA SER A 152 7.39 11.12 23.25
C SER A 152 8.75 10.67 22.66
N GLY A 153 8.85 10.50 21.34
CA GLY A 153 10.10 10.15 20.65
C GLY A 153 10.04 8.89 19.80
N SER A 154 8.93 8.13 19.85
CA SER A 154 8.76 6.94 19.02
C SER A 154 8.51 7.30 17.56
N VAL A 155 8.94 6.43 16.63
CA VAL A 155 8.50 6.49 15.24
C VAL A 155 7.31 5.55 15.05
N VAL A 156 6.17 6.12 14.66
CA VAL A 156 4.92 5.39 14.47
C VAL A 156 4.76 4.99 13.01
N PHE A 157 4.65 3.69 12.74
CA PHE A 157 4.30 3.12 11.45
C PHE A 157 2.82 2.74 11.46
N SER A 158 1.99 3.62 10.89
CA SER A 158 0.54 3.58 11.03
C SER A 158 -0.16 2.92 9.84
N ASN A 159 -1.09 2.00 10.13
CA ASN A 159 -2.07 1.50 9.14
C ASN A 159 -3.39 2.29 9.15
N ALA A 160 -3.60 3.17 10.14
CA ALA A 160 -4.79 4.01 10.22
C ALA A 160 -4.84 5.03 9.06
N SER A 161 -6.03 5.39 8.63
CA SER A 161 -6.20 6.41 7.58
C SER A 161 -6.10 7.85 8.12
N ALA A 162 -5.93 8.02 9.42
CA ALA A 162 -6.03 9.30 10.11
C ALA A 162 -5.09 10.39 9.56
N PHE A 163 -3.85 10.02 9.23
CA PHE A 163 -2.79 10.95 8.84
C PHE A 163 -2.31 10.78 7.40
N ARG A 164 -2.90 9.85 6.62
CA ARG A 164 -2.41 9.52 5.26
C ARG A 164 -2.34 10.71 4.32
N MET A 165 -3.28 11.64 4.43
CA MET A 165 -3.40 12.79 3.52
C MET A 165 -2.82 14.08 4.10
N GLU A 166 -2.24 14.06 5.30
CA GLU A 166 -1.52 15.20 5.87
C GLU A 166 -0.27 15.53 5.04
N GLU A 167 -0.02 16.82 4.79
CA GLU A 167 1.06 17.27 3.89
C GLU A 167 2.46 16.93 4.39
N ASP A 168 2.64 16.88 5.72
CA ASP A 168 3.91 16.62 6.40
C ASP A 168 4.10 15.14 6.76
N VAL A 169 3.13 14.26 6.42
CA VAL A 169 3.18 12.83 6.72
C VAL A 169 3.42 12.02 5.44
N PRO A 170 4.48 11.19 5.38
CA PRO A 170 4.70 10.34 4.21
C PRO A 170 3.68 9.21 4.15
N LEU A 171 3.08 9.03 2.97
CA LEU A 171 2.28 7.87 2.61
C LEU A 171 3.17 6.93 1.80
N LEU A 172 3.69 5.87 2.42
CA LEU A 172 4.88 5.18 1.96
C LEU A 172 4.59 3.78 1.42
N ILE A 173 5.09 3.50 0.23
CA ILE A 173 5.34 2.16 -0.30
C ILE A 173 6.84 2.09 -0.59
N PRO A 174 7.63 1.33 0.18
CA PRO A 174 9.10 1.36 0.14
C PRO A 174 9.69 1.26 -1.25
N GLU A 175 9.09 0.43 -2.09
CA GLU A 175 9.58 0.13 -3.45
C GLU A 175 9.27 1.24 -4.46
N LEU A 176 8.38 2.19 -4.13
CA LEU A 176 7.92 3.19 -5.08
C LEU A 176 8.39 4.61 -4.78
N ASN A 177 8.34 5.01 -3.54
CA ASN A 177 8.50 6.40 -3.15
C ASN A 177 9.34 6.59 -1.88
N SER A 178 10.41 5.82 -1.78
CA SER A 178 11.33 5.83 -0.63
C SER A 178 11.86 7.23 -0.28
N ALA A 179 11.96 8.12 -1.28
CA ALA A 179 12.36 9.51 -1.09
C ALA A 179 11.40 10.32 -0.22
N HIS A 180 10.12 9.91 -0.13
CA HIS A 180 9.12 10.61 0.70
C HIS A 180 9.45 10.59 2.20
N LEU A 181 10.33 9.70 2.66
CA LEU A 181 10.87 9.75 4.03
C LEU A 181 11.60 11.08 4.33
N GLY A 182 12.08 11.78 3.32
CA GLY A 182 12.70 13.11 3.49
C GLY A 182 11.78 14.19 4.04
N ILE A 183 10.43 13.96 4.09
CA ILE A 183 9.48 14.90 4.70
C ILE A 183 9.54 14.90 6.25
N LEU A 184 10.14 13.86 6.86
CA LEU A 184 10.10 13.67 8.32
C LEU A 184 10.81 14.79 9.09
N GLU A 185 11.81 15.45 8.53
CA GLU A 185 12.45 16.61 9.15
C GLU A 185 11.47 17.78 9.26
N ARG A 186 10.69 18.04 8.19
CA ARG A 186 9.62 19.04 8.21
C ARG A 186 8.55 18.70 9.24
N GLN A 187 8.07 17.45 9.24
CA GLN A 187 7.05 16.99 10.18
C GLN A 187 7.47 17.25 11.63
N ARG A 188 8.70 16.86 11.99
CA ARG A 188 9.22 17.02 13.35
C ARG A 188 9.34 18.50 13.73
N ALA A 189 9.82 19.34 12.82
CA ALA A 189 9.96 20.77 13.05
C ALA A 189 8.60 21.46 13.22
N GLU A 190 7.63 21.20 12.32
CA GLU A 190 6.32 21.86 12.35
C GLU A 190 5.46 21.39 13.55
N ARG A 191 5.54 20.09 13.91
CA ARG A 191 4.73 19.53 15.01
C ARG A 191 5.42 19.57 16.37
N GLY A 192 6.70 19.90 16.42
CA GLY A 192 7.50 19.91 17.66
C GLY A 192 7.71 18.50 18.24
N TRP A 193 7.68 17.45 17.41
CA TRP A 193 7.82 16.06 17.84
C TRP A 193 9.28 15.63 17.89
N LYS A 194 9.60 14.76 18.86
CA LYS A 194 10.90 14.09 18.91
C LYS A 194 10.98 12.89 17.99
N GLY A 195 9.88 12.17 17.82
CA GLY A 195 9.69 11.08 16.88
C GLY A 195 8.99 11.52 15.60
N ALA A 196 8.24 10.60 14.95
CA ALA A 196 7.54 10.87 13.70
C ALA A 196 6.40 9.90 13.46
N ILE A 197 5.52 10.20 12.49
CA ILE A 197 4.51 9.29 11.94
C ILE A 197 4.83 9.03 10.46
N VAL A 198 4.85 7.75 10.08
CA VAL A 198 4.90 7.25 8.71
C VAL A 198 3.63 6.44 8.47
N THR A 199 2.90 6.70 7.39
CA THR A 199 1.65 6.00 7.11
C THR A 199 1.80 4.97 6.01
N ASN A 200 1.12 3.82 6.18
CA ASN A 200 0.92 2.81 5.16
C ASN A 200 -0.40 3.10 4.41
N PRO A 201 -0.45 2.98 3.08
CA PRO A 201 -1.66 3.26 2.31
C PRO A 201 -2.81 2.29 2.58
N ASN A 202 -3.97 2.62 2.04
CA ASN A 202 -5.09 1.70 1.92
C ASN A 202 -4.68 0.43 1.18
N CYS A 203 -5.17 -0.73 1.61
CA CYS A 203 -4.76 -2.03 1.08
C CYS A 203 -5.03 -2.20 -0.43
N THR A 204 -6.10 -1.61 -0.95
CA THR A 204 -6.40 -1.59 -2.38
C THR A 204 -5.47 -0.63 -3.12
N THR A 205 -5.20 0.54 -2.52
CA THR A 205 -4.28 1.54 -3.08
C THR A 205 -2.85 0.99 -3.21
N VAL A 206 -2.39 0.19 -2.25
CA VAL A 206 -1.06 -0.45 -2.35
C VAL A 206 -0.95 -1.30 -3.62
N VAL A 207 -1.95 -2.14 -3.90
CA VAL A 207 -1.95 -2.99 -5.10
C VAL A 207 -2.02 -2.15 -6.37
N LEU A 208 -2.89 -1.14 -6.40
CA LEU A 208 -3.07 -0.25 -7.55
C LEU A 208 -1.80 0.57 -7.83
N ALA A 209 -1.28 1.28 -6.84
CA ALA A 209 -0.11 2.14 -7.00
C ALA A 209 1.13 1.33 -7.40
N SER A 210 1.29 0.10 -6.85
CA SER A 210 2.36 -0.81 -7.25
C SER A 210 2.30 -1.19 -8.72
N ALA A 211 1.11 -1.43 -9.25
CA ALA A 211 0.89 -1.74 -10.65
C ALA A 211 1.03 -0.50 -11.56
N LEU A 212 0.68 0.68 -11.08
CA LEU A 212 0.74 1.92 -11.86
C LEU A 212 2.14 2.54 -11.91
N ALA A 213 2.98 2.36 -10.88
CA ALA A 213 4.29 3.01 -10.78
C ALA A 213 5.22 2.74 -11.98
N PRO A 214 5.36 1.49 -12.49
CA PRO A 214 6.15 1.23 -13.70
C PRO A 214 5.65 2.02 -14.92
N LEU A 215 4.32 2.14 -15.04
CA LEU A 215 3.67 2.81 -16.16
C LEU A 215 3.79 4.33 -16.09
N GLU A 216 3.63 4.89 -14.89
CA GLU A 216 3.85 6.32 -14.65
C GLU A 216 5.29 6.72 -14.94
N ARG A 217 6.26 5.93 -14.46
CA ARG A 217 7.69 6.20 -14.69
C ARG A 217 8.11 6.07 -16.17
N ALA A 218 7.54 5.09 -16.89
CA ALA A 218 7.94 4.82 -18.27
C ALA A 218 7.22 5.71 -19.29
N PHE A 219 5.95 6.02 -19.10
CA PHE A 219 5.12 6.65 -20.12
C PHE A 219 4.37 7.89 -19.61
N GLY A 220 4.08 7.96 -18.31
CA GLY A 220 3.12 8.92 -17.74
C GLY A 220 1.67 8.48 -17.93
N ILE A 221 0.87 8.64 -16.89
CA ILE A 221 -0.55 8.27 -16.87
C ILE A 221 -1.42 9.48 -17.26
N GLU A 222 -2.41 9.25 -18.11
CA GLU A 222 -3.42 10.25 -18.47
C GLU A 222 -4.75 10.02 -17.76
N ALA A 223 -5.15 8.76 -17.56
CA ALA A 223 -6.39 8.41 -16.87
C ALA A 223 -6.38 6.94 -16.42
N VAL A 224 -7.07 6.64 -15.32
CA VAL A 224 -7.22 5.29 -14.78
C VAL A 224 -8.70 5.01 -14.46
N MET A 225 -9.17 3.84 -14.84
CA MET A 225 -10.41 3.25 -14.35
C MET A 225 -10.09 1.89 -13.71
N MET A 226 -10.58 1.65 -12.50
CA MET A 226 -10.36 0.39 -11.84
C MET A 226 -11.60 -0.13 -11.13
N THR A 227 -11.72 -1.45 -11.05
CA THR A 227 -12.67 -2.12 -10.17
C THR A 227 -11.93 -3.10 -9.29
N SER A 228 -12.14 -3.04 -7.98
CA SER A 228 -11.57 -3.98 -7.03
C SER A 228 -12.59 -5.05 -6.61
N MET A 229 -12.11 -6.28 -6.54
CA MET A 229 -12.75 -7.42 -5.92
C MET A 229 -12.02 -7.69 -4.60
N GLN A 230 -12.53 -7.13 -3.51
CA GLN A 230 -11.83 -7.13 -2.23
C GLN A 230 -12.22 -8.32 -1.36
N ALA A 231 -11.21 -8.96 -0.79
CA ALA A 231 -11.34 -10.08 0.13
C ALA A 231 -12.05 -9.72 1.44
N ILE A 232 -12.70 -10.68 2.06
CA ILE A 232 -13.47 -10.55 3.32
C ILE A 232 -12.56 -10.03 4.46
N SER A 233 -11.34 -10.51 4.55
CA SER A 233 -10.37 -10.12 5.59
C SER A 233 -10.07 -8.60 5.62
N GLY A 234 -10.31 -7.89 4.50
CA GLY A 234 -10.20 -6.43 4.45
C GLY A 234 -11.23 -5.68 5.30
N ALA A 235 -12.28 -6.36 5.77
CA ALA A 235 -13.25 -5.80 6.72
C ALA A 235 -12.80 -5.93 8.20
N GLY A 236 -11.62 -6.51 8.46
CA GLY A 236 -11.20 -6.85 9.81
C GLY A 236 -11.99 -8.06 10.36
N TYR A 237 -11.72 -8.46 11.62
CA TYR A 237 -12.48 -9.53 12.26
C TYR A 237 -13.62 -8.93 13.13
N PRO A 238 -14.83 -9.49 13.09
CA PRO A 238 -15.28 -10.76 12.53
C PRO A 238 -15.58 -10.74 11.01
N GLY A 239 -15.26 -9.68 10.30
CA GLY A 239 -15.49 -9.60 8.86
C GLY A 239 -16.92 -9.18 8.49
N VAL A 240 -17.35 -9.56 7.30
CA VAL A 240 -18.72 -9.40 6.80
C VAL A 240 -19.53 -10.62 7.23
N SER A 241 -20.81 -10.44 7.56
CA SER A 241 -21.70 -11.55 7.89
C SER A 241 -21.70 -12.60 6.78
N ALA A 242 -21.58 -13.88 7.15
CA ALA A 242 -21.56 -14.97 6.19
C ALA A 242 -22.81 -14.97 5.28
N MET A 243 -23.97 -14.60 5.82
CA MET A 243 -25.23 -14.52 5.05
C MET A 243 -25.22 -13.38 4.03
N ASP A 244 -24.46 -12.31 4.28
CA ASP A 244 -24.41 -11.16 3.37
C ASP A 244 -23.46 -11.39 2.20
N ILE A 245 -22.41 -12.21 2.40
CA ILE A 245 -21.35 -12.38 1.40
C ILE A 245 -21.41 -13.73 0.65
N SER A 246 -21.98 -14.79 1.26
CA SER A 246 -22.02 -16.11 0.61
C SER A 246 -22.90 -16.08 -0.64
N GLY A 247 -22.31 -16.41 -1.79
CA GLY A 247 -23.00 -16.37 -3.08
C GLY A 247 -23.37 -14.96 -3.56
N ASN A 248 -22.74 -13.93 -3.03
CA ASN A 248 -23.07 -12.52 -3.27
C ASN A 248 -21.83 -11.67 -3.57
N VAL A 249 -22.05 -10.52 -4.22
CA VAL A 249 -21.07 -9.44 -4.37
C VAL A 249 -21.69 -8.17 -3.80
N ILE A 250 -21.00 -7.55 -2.83
CA ILE A 250 -21.46 -6.28 -2.26
C ILE A 250 -20.79 -5.14 -3.05
N PRO A 251 -21.54 -4.29 -3.78
CA PRO A 251 -20.98 -3.29 -4.69
C PRO A 251 -20.61 -1.99 -3.97
N TYR A 252 -20.34 -2.03 -2.67
CA TYR A 252 -20.02 -0.87 -1.86
C TYR A 252 -19.17 -1.22 -0.64
N ILE A 253 -18.10 -0.46 -0.43
CA ILE A 253 -17.30 -0.47 0.78
C ILE A 253 -17.17 0.97 1.25
N ARG A 254 -17.62 1.22 2.49
CA ARG A 254 -17.72 2.58 3.03
C ARG A 254 -16.38 3.33 2.95
N ASN A 255 -16.40 4.52 2.31
CA ASN A 255 -15.27 5.42 2.16
C ASN A 255 -14.04 4.80 1.44
N GLU A 256 -14.18 3.71 0.72
CA GLU A 256 -13.05 3.03 0.08
C GLU A 256 -12.61 3.75 -1.20
N GLU A 257 -13.55 4.05 -2.09
CA GLU A 257 -13.29 4.70 -3.38
C GLU A 257 -12.57 6.05 -3.24
N PRO A 258 -13.01 6.99 -2.39
CA PRO A 258 -12.31 8.27 -2.19
C PRO A 258 -10.88 8.11 -1.68
N LYS A 259 -10.59 7.07 -0.87
CA LYS A 259 -9.22 6.78 -0.41
C LYS A 259 -8.34 6.34 -1.57
N VAL A 260 -8.83 5.39 -2.39
CA VAL A 260 -8.07 4.90 -3.54
C VAL A 260 -7.77 6.02 -4.52
N GLU A 261 -8.76 6.86 -4.80
CA GLU A 261 -8.65 7.97 -5.75
C GLU A 261 -7.67 9.06 -5.28
N SER A 262 -7.65 9.38 -3.99
CA SER A 262 -6.76 10.41 -3.44
C SER A 262 -5.36 9.90 -3.11
N GLU A 263 -5.24 8.73 -2.50
CA GLU A 263 -3.96 8.19 -2.02
C GLU A 263 -3.00 7.84 -3.18
N ALA A 264 -3.53 7.33 -4.31
CA ALA A 264 -2.72 6.94 -5.47
C ALA A 264 -1.89 8.11 -6.03
N GLY A 265 -2.49 9.29 -6.16
CA GLY A 265 -1.79 10.50 -6.61
C GLY A 265 -0.66 10.91 -5.66
N LYS A 266 -0.90 10.85 -4.35
CA LYS A 266 0.13 11.17 -3.34
C LYS A 266 1.33 10.21 -3.41
N ILE A 267 1.08 8.91 -3.55
CA ILE A 267 2.13 7.88 -3.62
C ILE A 267 2.97 8.02 -4.90
N LEU A 268 2.31 8.20 -6.04
CA LEU A 268 2.96 8.28 -7.36
C LEU A 268 3.54 9.66 -7.66
N GLY A 269 3.35 10.61 -6.77
CA GLY A 269 3.94 11.94 -6.83
C GLY A 269 5.42 11.96 -6.47
N CYS A 270 5.95 13.14 -6.23
CA CYS A 270 7.36 13.32 -5.88
C CYS A 270 7.54 14.20 -4.65
N LEU A 271 8.71 14.09 -4.03
CA LEU A 271 9.17 15.02 -3.00
C LEU A 271 9.97 16.14 -3.66
N ARG A 272 9.63 17.40 -3.33
CA ARG A 272 10.37 18.60 -3.73
C ARG A 272 11.04 19.24 -2.52
N GLY A 273 12.21 19.78 -2.72
CA GLY A 273 12.99 20.39 -1.63
C GLY A 273 13.63 19.37 -0.69
N LEU A 274 14.30 19.83 0.34
CA LEU A 274 14.99 19.03 1.35
C LEU A 274 14.74 19.59 2.75
N GLY A 275 14.87 18.76 3.78
CA GLY A 275 14.74 19.16 5.17
C GLY A 275 13.36 19.78 5.46
N VAL A 276 13.34 20.90 6.16
CA VAL A 276 12.11 21.61 6.55
C VAL A 276 11.37 22.23 5.36
N GLU A 277 12.03 22.41 4.22
CA GLU A 277 11.43 22.92 2.99
C GLU A 277 10.84 21.81 2.11
N ALA A 278 10.94 20.56 2.53
CA ALA A 278 10.41 19.43 1.77
C ALA A 278 8.88 19.53 1.58
N ARG A 279 8.40 19.27 0.36
CA ARG A 279 6.97 19.29 -0.01
C ARG A 279 6.64 18.08 -0.84
N GLN A 280 5.51 17.46 -0.56
CA GLN A 280 4.96 16.39 -1.41
C GLN A 280 4.11 17.02 -2.53
N GLU A 281 4.43 16.68 -3.78
CA GLU A 281 3.68 17.07 -4.97
C GLU A 281 3.02 15.83 -5.55
N ALA A 282 1.68 15.77 -5.51
CA ALA A 282 0.94 14.62 -5.99
C ALA A 282 0.99 14.52 -7.52
N ALA A 283 1.03 13.29 -8.04
CA ALA A 283 0.79 13.04 -9.46
C ALA A 283 -0.67 13.37 -9.81
N ALA A 284 -0.87 14.08 -10.92
CA ALA A 284 -2.17 14.58 -11.33
C ALA A 284 -2.69 13.80 -12.54
N PHE A 285 -3.57 12.84 -12.29
CA PHE A 285 -4.36 12.15 -13.30
C PHE A 285 -5.73 11.78 -12.76
N PRO A 286 -6.79 11.81 -13.56
CA PRO A 286 -8.11 11.34 -13.15
C PRO A 286 -8.09 9.84 -12.90
N LEU A 287 -8.60 9.43 -11.73
CA LEU A 287 -8.76 8.04 -11.34
C LEU A 287 -10.21 7.82 -10.92
N SER A 288 -10.87 6.84 -11.52
CA SER A 288 -12.20 6.39 -11.12
C SER A 288 -12.12 4.98 -10.56
N ALA A 289 -12.51 4.83 -9.31
CA ALA A 289 -12.51 3.57 -8.58
C ALA A 289 -13.94 3.05 -8.37
N THR A 290 -14.13 1.73 -8.49
CA THR A 290 -15.31 1.02 -8.03
C THR A 290 -14.87 -0.10 -7.10
N CYS A 291 -15.32 -0.08 -5.85
CA CYS A 291 -14.86 -1.01 -4.83
C CYS A 291 -15.96 -1.98 -4.40
N THR A 292 -15.73 -3.28 -4.62
CA THR A 292 -16.67 -4.35 -4.29
C THR A 292 -16.09 -5.33 -3.28
N ARG A 293 -16.94 -5.93 -2.45
CA ARG A 293 -16.57 -7.05 -1.58
C ARG A 293 -17.02 -8.37 -2.21
N VAL A 294 -16.12 -9.34 -2.26
CA VAL A 294 -16.36 -10.67 -2.84
C VAL A 294 -16.08 -11.78 -1.83
N PRO A 295 -16.65 -13.00 -2.00
CA PRO A 295 -16.45 -14.14 -1.09
C PRO A 295 -15.07 -14.80 -1.26
N VAL A 296 -14.02 -14.00 -1.17
CA VAL A 296 -12.59 -14.42 -1.17
C VAL A 296 -12.02 -14.10 0.19
N VAL A 297 -11.29 -15.03 0.81
CA VAL A 297 -10.79 -14.85 2.18
C VAL A 297 -9.67 -13.82 2.22
N GLU A 298 -8.62 -13.98 1.41
CA GLU A 298 -7.44 -13.12 1.32
C GLU A 298 -7.14 -12.74 -0.13
N GLY A 299 -6.62 -11.54 -0.32
CA GLY A 299 -6.16 -11.04 -1.61
C GLY A 299 -7.16 -10.13 -2.32
N HIS A 300 -6.72 -8.89 -2.59
CA HIS A 300 -7.48 -7.94 -3.41
C HIS A 300 -7.08 -8.09 -4.87
N THR A 301 -8.07 -8.40 -5.71
CA THR A 301 -7.90 -8.47 -7.16
C THR A 301 -8.48 -7.22 -7.79
N LEU A 302 -7.70 -6.57 -8.68
CA LEU A 302 -8.08 -5.35 -9.37
C LEU A 302 -8.14 -5.60 -10.87
N THR A 303 -9.20 -5.14 -11.53
CA THR A 303 -9.18 -4.91 -12.96
C THR A 303 -8.82 -3.46 -13.20
N VAL A 304 -7.78 -3.21 -13.99
CA VAL A 304 -7.29 -1.85 -14.25
C VAL A 304 -7.33 -1.59 -15.75
N SER A 305 -7.90 -0.46 -16.13
CA SER A 305 -7.82 0.10 -17.48
C SER A 305 -7.14 1.45 -17.39
N VAL A 306 -6.09 1.66 -18.18
CA VAL A 306 -5.24 2.85 -18.10
C VAL A 306 -5.00 3.46 -19.47
N ARG A 307 -5.04 4.78 -19.54
CA ARG A 307 -4.60 5.57 -20.69
C ARG A 307 -3.21 6.12 -20.38
N LEU A 308 -2.27 5.83 -21.27
CA LEU A 308 -0.86 6.21 -21.15
C LEU A 308 -0.48 7.18 -22.26
N ARG A 309 0.41 8.11 -21.96
CA ARG A 309 0.94 9.04 -22.95
C ARG A 309 1.70 8.27 -24.03
N GLY A 310 1.60 8.72 -25.27
CA GLY A 310 2.28 8.10 -26.39
C GLY A 310 1.69 6.76 -26.84
N SER A 311 0.59 6.29 -26.25
CA SER A 311 -0.12 5.06 -26.65
C SER A 311 0.82 3.83 -26.83
N PRO A 312 1.58 3.43 -25.81
CA PRO A 312 2.52 2.32 -25.93
C PRO A 312 1.83 1.01 -26.29
N SER A 313 2.55 0.14 -26.99
CA SER A 313 2.11 -1.22 -27.30
C SER A 313 2.04 -2.10 -26.05
N VAL A 314 1.30 -3.22 -26.13
CA VAL A 314 1.25 -4.22 -25.05
C VAL A 314 2.64 -4.69 -24.67
N ALA A 315 3.51 -4.98 -25.65
CA ALA A 315 4.89 -5.44 -25.41
C ALA A 315 5.70 -4.40 -24.60
N GLN A 316 5.62 -3.11 -24.95
CA GLN A 316 6.29 -2.05 -24.19
C GLN A 316 5.79 -1.94 -22.74
N VAL A 317 4.49 -2.14 -22.52
CA VAL A 317 3.90 -2.15 -21.18
C VAL A 317 4.38 -3.37 -20.38
N GLU A 318 4.44 -4.55 -21.00
CA GLU A 318 4.97 -5.76 -20.36
C GLU A 318 6.46 -5.60 -20.03
N ASP A 319 7.24 -5.00 -20.92
CA ASP A 319 8.65 -4.70 -20.66
C ASP A 319 8.82 -3.72 -19.50
N ALA A 320 7.96 -2.70 -19.38
CA ALA A 320 7.97 -1.79 -18.25
C ALA A 320 7.67 -2.51 -16.92
N PHE A 321 6.74 -3.47 -16.90
CA PHE A 321 6.48 -4.29 -15.72
C PHE A 321 7.65 -5.21 -15.36
N ARG A 322 8.22 -5.92 -16.34
CA ARG A 322 9.34 -6.85 -16.11
C ARG A 322 10.65 -6.14 -15.76
N GLY A 323 10.85 -4.94 -16.31
CA GLY A 323 12.05 -4.13 -16.10
C GLY A 323 11.98 -3.19 -14.89
N PHE A 324 10.89 -3.21 -14.11
CA PHE A 324 10.75 -2.30 -12.99
C PHE A 324 11.75 -2.61 -11.87
N ILE A 325 12.55 -1.60 -11.52
CA ILE A 325 13.51 -1.66 -10.42
C ILE A 325 12.91 -0.92 -9.22
N PRO A 326 12.61 -1.61 -8.11
CA PRO A 326 12.07 -0.97 -6.91
C PRO A 326 13.14 -0.14 -6.19
N ASP A 327 12.73 0.91 -5.49
CA ASP A 327 13.63 1.77 -4.69
C ASP A 327 14.36 1.01 -3.56
N THR A 328 13.88 -0.17 -3.21
CA THR A 328 14.47 -1.07 -2.20
C THR A 328 15.54 -2.01 -2.77
N ALA A 329 15.76 -1.98 -4.08
CA ALA A 329 16.74 -2.89 -4.72
C ALA A 329 18.14 -2.72 -4.12
N GLY A 330 18.76 -3.84 -3.74
CA GLY A 330 20.11 -3.87 -3.19
C GLY A 330 20.23 -3.47 -1.70
N LEU A 331 19.13 -3.08 -1.02
CA LEU A 331 19.18 -2.71 0.40
C LEU A 331 19.19 -3.91 1.37
N GLY A 332 18.86 -5.12 0.90
CA GLY A 332 18.87 -6.33 1.74
C GLY A 332 17.85 -6.30 2.88
N LEU A 333 16.71 -5.67 2.68
CA LEU A 333 15.64 -5.57 3.68
C LEU A 333 15.00 -6.94 3.93
N HIS A 334 14.82 -7.30 5.19
CA HIS A 334 14.38 -8.65 5.58
C HIS A 334 12.97 -8.99 5.09
N SER A 335 12.04 -8.04 5.13
CA SER A 335 10.64 -8.23 4.71
C SER A 335 10.42 -7.96 3.22
N ALA A 336 11.45 -7.53 2.48
CA ALA A 336 11.31 -7.29 1.05
C ALA A 336 11.09 -8.62 0.29
N PRO A 337 10.15 -8.66 -0.67
CA PRO A 337 9.98 -9.83 -1.52
C PRO A 337 11.19 -10.02 -2.44
N GLU A 338 11.47 -11.27 -2.82
CA GLU A 338 12.51 -11.55 -3.82
C GLU A 338 12.23 -10.80 -5.13
N ARG A 339 10.98 -10.81 -5.55
CA ARG A 339 10.48 -10.03 -6.69
C ARG A 339 9.22 -9.27 -6.31
N PHE A 340 9.32 -7.95 -6.31
CA PHE A 340 8.21 -7.06 -5.95
C PHE A 340 7.02 -7.17 -6.90
N LEU A 341 7.26 -7.09 -8.21
CA LEU A 341 6.26 -7.25 -9.27
C LEU A 341 6.56 -8.50 -10.09
N VAL A 342 5.55 -9.30 -10.35
CA VAL A 342 5.65 -10.46 -11.23
C VAL A 342 4.51 -10.43 -12.25
N LEU A 343 4.86 -10.37 -13.51
CA LEU A 343 3.91 -10.52 -14.62
C LEU A 343 3.77 -12.01 -14.96
N SER A 344 2.56 -12.55 -14.81
CA SER A 344 2.23 -13.92 -15.17
C SER A 344 1.88 -14.02 -16.66
N ASP A 345 2.47 -14.99 -17.34
CA ASP A 345 2.16 -15.32 -18.74
C ASP A 345 0.94 -16.24 -18.87
N SER A 346 0.45 -16.80 -17.77
CA SER A 346 -0.71 -17.68 -17.75
C SER A 346 -2.02 -16.89 -17.98
N PRO A 347 -2.88 -17.30 -18.91
CA PRO A 347 -4.08 -16.55 -19.28
C PRO A 347 -5.15 -16.49 -18.18
N ASP A 348 -5.06 -17.33 -17.16
CA ASP A 348 -5.99 -17.43 -16.04
C ASP A 348 -5.42 -16.87 -14.71
N ARG A 349 -4.25 -16.21 -14.76
CA ARG A 349 -3.60 -15.64 -13.57
C ARG A 349 -3.57 -14.10 -13.64
N PRO A 350 -3.51 -13.40 -12.45
CA PRO A 350 -3.43 -13.94 -11.09
C PRO A 350 -4.76 -14.42 -10.52
N GLN A 351 -4.67 -15.34 -9.55
CA GLN A 351 -5.81 -15.87 -8.78
C GLN A 351 -5.52 -15.79 -7.28
N PRO A 352 -6.41 -15.25 -6.42
CA PRO A 352 -6.17 -15.14 -4.99
C PRO A 352 -5.72 -16.45 -4.36
N LYS A 353 -6.44 -17.54 -4.58
CA LYS A 353 -6.15 -18.86 -4.00
C LYS A 353 -4.75 -19.41 -4.34
N ARG A 354 -4.12 -18.92 -5.41
CA ARG A 354 -2.85 -19.47 -5.94
C ARG A 354 -1.67 -18.53 -5.81
N ASP A 355 -1.93 -17.23 -5.73
CA ASP A 355 -0.89 -16.20 -5.86
C ASP A 355 -0.74 -15.31 -4.63
N VAL A 356 -1.75 -15.29 -3.74
CA VAL A 356 -1.80 -14.31 -2.65
C VAL A 356 -0.66 -14.47 -1.65
N GLU A 357 -0.25 -15.72 -1.34
CA GLU A 357 0.80 -16.04 -0.37
C GLU A 357 2.24 -15.97 -0.94
N ALA A 358 2.38 -15.63 -2.22
CA ALA A 358 3.70 -15.57 -2.85
C ALA A 358 4.62 -14.56 -2.14
N ASP A 359 5.87 -14.99 -1.87
CA ASP A 359 6.86 -14.23 -1.10
C ASP A 359 6.33 -13.77 0.27
N GLY A 360 5.65 -14.66 0.98
CA GLY A 360 5.06 -14.35 2.30
C GLY A 360 3.98 -13.26 2.23
N GLY A 361 3.23 -13.19 1.12
CA GLY A 361 2.19 -12.20 0.89
C GLY A 361 2.71 -10.80 0.50
N MET A 362 4.01 -10.66 0.19
CA MET A 362 4.62 -9.36 -0.12
C MET A 362 4.72 -9.06 -1.62
N ARG A 363 4.44 -10.04 -2.49
CA ARG A 363 4.46 -9.89 -3.94
C ARG A 363 3.19 -9.23 -4.46
N ILE A 364 3.33 -8.44 -5.53
CA ILE A 364 2.23 -8.03 -6.41
C ILE A 364 2.31 -8.86 -7.68
N THR A 365 1.25 -9.58 -8.01
CA THR A 365 1.15 -10.38 -9.22
C THR A 365 0.27 -9.68 -10.25
N LEU A 366 0.83 -9.46 -11.43
CA LEU A 366 0.14 -8.89 -12.60
C LEU A 366 -0.14 -9.98 -13.63
N GLY A 367 -1.11 -9.74 -14.49
CA GLY A 367 -1.38 -10.63 -15.61
C GLY A 367 -2.40 -10.07 -16.57
N ARG A 368 -2.61 -10.78 -17.69
CA ARG A 368 -3.62 -10.44 -18.69
C ARG A 368 -3.48 -9.02 -19.25
N VAL A 369 -2.25 -8.58 -19.49
CA VAL A 369 -2.00 -7.31 -20.17
C VAL A 369 -2.50 -7.44 -21.61
N ARG A 370 -3.38 -6.51 -22.03
CA ARG A 370 -4.00 -6.55 -23.35
C ARG A 370 -4.52 -5.19 -23.77
N PRO A 371 -4.81 -4.99 -25.07
CA PRO A 371 -5.43 -3.75 -25.54
C PRO A 371 -6.79 -3.50 -24.88
N CYS A 372 -7.10 -2.25 -24.62
CA CYS A 372 -8.40 -1.77 -24.18
C CYS A 372 -8.91 -0.75 -25.22
N PRO A 373 -10.04 -0.99 -25.92
CA PRO A 373 -10.53 -0.08 -26.96
C PRO A 373 -10.97 1.29 -26.41
N VAL A 374 -11.17 1.40 -25.08
CA VAL A 374 -11.61 2.64 -24.42
C VAL A 374 -10.42 3.40 -23.80
N MET A 375 -9.52 2.70 -23.12
CA MET A 375 -8.44 3.30 -22.31
C MET A 375 -7.03 2.99 -22.86
N GLY A 376 -6.90 2.26 -23.95
CA GLY A 376 -5.62 1.85 -24.53
C GLY A 376 -5.13 0.52 -23.97
N ILE A 377 -4.84 0.42 -22.68
CA ILE A 377 -4.33 -0.79 -22.01
C ILE A 377 -5.24 -1.22 -20.85
N LYS A 378 -5.34 -2.54 -20.63
CA LYS A 378 -5.96 -3.12 -19.44
C LYS A 378 -5.22 -4.36 -18.96
N PHE A 379 -5.25 -4.61 -17.64
CA PHE A 379 -4.60 -5.73 -16.99
C PHE A 379 -5.29 -6.10 -15.66
N ILE A 380 -4.84 -7.18 -15.05
CA ILE A 380 -5.28 -7.62 -13.71
C ILE A 380 -4.09 -7.49 -12.76
N ALA A 381 -4.35 -7.01 -11.54
CA ALA A 381 -3.38 -6.96 -10.45
C ALA A 381 -3.94 -7.66 -9.21
N LEU A 382 -3.08 -8.32 -8.45
CA LEU A 382 -3.40 -9.00 -7.19
C LEU A 382 -2.32 -8.73 -6.16
N GLY A 383 -2.74 -8.46 -4.92
CA GLY A 383 -1.88 -8.38 -3.76
C GLY A 383 -2.58 -8.81 -2.48
N HIS A 384 -1.80 -9.22 -1.48
CA HIS A 384 -2.29 -9.63 -0.18
C HIS A 384 -2.66 -8.42 0.68
N ASN A 385 -3.93 -8.27 1.02
CA ASN A 385 -4.46 -7.07 1.67
C ASN A 385 -4.04 -6.88 3.13
N THR A 386 -3.70 -7.92 3.87
CA THR A 386 -3.32 -7.83 5.29
C THR A 386 -1.81 -7.99 5.53
N GLU A 387 -1.06 -8.48 4.54
CA GLU A 387 0.41 -8.49 4.54
C GLU A 387 0.94 -7.31 3.72
N ARG A 388 0.91 -7.40 2.38
CA ARG A 388 1.37 -6.31 1.49
C ARG A 388 0.56 -5.02 1.69
N GLY A 389 -0.73 -5.15 1.94
CA GLY A 389 -1.64 -4.01 2.16
C GLY A 389 -1.66 -3.48 3.60
N ALA A 390 -0.93 -4.10 4.55
CA ALA A 390 -0.96 -3.69 5.95
C ALA A 390 0.34 -4.04 6.69
N ALA A 391 0.38 -5.13 7.48
CA ALA A 391 1.43 -5.39 8.46
C ALA A 391 2.81 -5.57 7.81
N GLY A 392 2.92 -6.39 6.78
CA GLY A 392 4.19 -6.64 6.11
C GLY A 392 4.79 -5.37 5.49
N ALA A 393 3.96 -4.54 4.84
CA ALA A 393 4.42 -3.29 4.26
C ALA A 393 4.84 -2.27 5.33
N SER A 394 4.14 -2.19 6.47
CA SER A 394 4.54 -1.30 7.57
C SER A 394 5.86 -1.73 8.22
N VAL A 395 6.11 -3.04 8.39
CA VAL A 395 7.42 -3.53 8.85
C VAL A 395 8.50 -3.17 7.84
N LEU A 396 8.26 -3.37 6.55
CA LEU A 396 9.19 -2.98 5.48
C LEU A 396 9.44 -1.45 5.43
N ASN A 397 8.44 -0.64 5.74
CA ASN A 397 8.61 0.83 5.90
C ASN A 397 9.62 1.14 7.02
N ALA A 398 9.55 0.43 8.14
CA ALA A 398 10.48 0.60 9.26
C ALA A 398 11.89 0.12 8.90
N GLU A 399 12.02 -1.02 8.24
CA GLU A 399 13.30 -1.52 7.73
C GLU A 399 13.95 -0.53 6.74
N LEU A 400 13.17 0.04 5.82
CA LEU A 400 13.65 1.06 4.89
C LEU A 400 14.16 2.31 5.64
N ALA A 401 13.37 2.80 6.59
CA ALA A 401 13.73 3.98 7.38
C ALA A 401 15.01 3.73 8.20
N TYR A 402 15.17 2.51 8.75
CA TYR A 402 16.37 2.09 9.45
C TYR A 402 17.58 1.97 8.51
N ALA A 403 17.44 1.30 7.38
CA ALA A 403 18.52 1.11 6.39
C ALA A 403 18.98 2.42 5.76
N LYS A 404 18.09 3.39 5.58
CA LYS A 404 18.41 4.75 5.09
C LYS A 404 18.90 5.70 6.18
N GLU A 405 19.05 5.21 7.41
CA GLU A 405 19.52 5.98 8.59
C GLU A 405 18.67 7.24 8.87
N VAL A 406 17.43 7.29 8.39
CA VAL A 406 16.51 8.40 8.71
C VAL A 406 16.01 8.36 10.14
N LEU A 407 16.30 7.30 10.90
CA LEU A 407 15.93 7.13 12.30
C LEU A 407 17.05 7.51 13.29
N ARG A 408 18.06 8.27 12.87
CA ARG A 408 19.24 8.64 13.70
C ARG A 408 18.91 9.35 15.02
N TRP A 409 17.72 9.98 15.09
CA TRP A 409 17.26 10.69 16.29
C TRP A 409 16.56 9.80 17.32
N VAL A 410 16.33 8.52 17.00
CA VAL A 410 15.59 7.57 17.86
C VAL A 410 16.48 6.99 18.97
N ARG A 411 17.80 7.27 18.96
CA ARG A 411 18.77 6.79 19.94
C ARG A 411 19.26 7.90 20.86
#